data_e743a54396c42256549b9165731aa5b5
#
_entry.id   e743a54396c42256549b9165731aa5b5
#
_cell.length_a   1.000
_cell.length_b   1.000
_cell.length_c   1.000
_cell.angle_alpha   90.00
_cell.angle_beta   90.00
_cell.angle_gamma   90.00
#
_symmetry.space_group_name_H-M   'P 1'
#
loop_
_entity.id
_entity.type
_entity.pdbx_description
1 polymer ?
#
loop_
_entity_poly.entity_id
_entity_poly.type
_entity_poly.pdbx_seq_one_letter_code
_entity_poly.pdbx_strand_id
1 'polypeptide(L)'
;MRKNGHPTNYRQELRDKILRTAIRLFKKHGVKSVKMDDISNVLAISKRTLYEIYDNKEELLLAGVRNDQMNKRQQMEAFATKGNHNEIEVMAQFVKMQMEDLNNISPLYFSEIGLYKRVVSFIQEHKAEQRRYILAFIQQGVEHGYFMPGLNYDIVIDMGDGVMNYVMETKLYERYPIQEIFQNYVSVLMRGYCTDKGIVELQKLF
;
A
#
# COMPACT_ATOMS: atom_id res chain seq x y z
N MET A 1 -27.92 -37.58 -12.56
CA MET A 1 -27.86 -36.14 -12.87
C MET A 1 -26.54 -35.55 -12.31
N ARG A 2 -25.56 -35.35 -13.17
CA ARG A 2 -24.28 -34.68 -12.76
C ARG A 2 -24.54 -33.17 -12.71
N LYS A 3 -24.37 -32.54 -11.53
CA LYS A 3 -24.41 -31.10 -11.37
C LYS A 3 -23.17 -30.50 -12.08
N ASN A 4 -23.39 -29.87 -13.23
CA ASN A 4 -22.43 -29.01 -13.89
C ASN A 4 -22.26 -27.73 -13.06
N GLY A 5 -21.47 -27.78 -11.98
CA GLY A 5 -20.95 -26.60 -11.34
C GLY A 5 -19.76 -26.10 -12.19
N HIS A 6 -19.79 -24.85 -12.63
CA HIS A 6 -18.83 -24.27 -13.56
C HIS A 6 -17.38 -24.47 -13.10
N PRO A 7 -16.50 -25.12 -13.90
CA PRO A 7 -15.08 -25.28 -13.57
C PRO A 7 -14.36 -23.96 -13.36
N THR A 8 -14.88 -22.87 -13.90
CA THR A 8 -14.41 -21.51 -13.79
C THR A 8 -14.50 -20.91 -12.38
N ASN A 9 -15.58 -21.16 -11.64
CA ASN A 9 -15.80 -20.54 -10.33
C ASN A 9 -14.88 -21.14 -9.26
N TYR A 10 -14.76 -22.46 -9.19
CA TYR A 10 -13.84 -23.13 -8.24
C TYR A 10 -12.37 -22.73 -8.45
N ARG A 11 -11.92 -22.65 -9.72
CA ARG A 11 -10.54 -22.27 -10.03
C ARG A 11 -10.25 -20.82 -9.64
N GLN A 12 -11.23 -19.92 -9.82
CA GLN A 12 -11.11 -18.54 -9.41
C GLN A 12 -11.08 -18.40 -7.88
N GLU A 13 -11.98 -19.08 -7.17
CA GLU A 13 -12.00 -19.10 -5.71
C GLU A 13 -10.69 -19.64 -5.12
N LEU A 14 -10.14 -20.70 -5.72
CA LEU A 14 -8.85 -21.25 -5.32
C LEU A 14 -7.70 -20.27 -5.60
N ARG A 15 -7.70 -19.59 -6.75
CA ARG A 15 -6.74 -18.55 -7.11
C ARG A 15 -6.73 -17.43 -6.06
N ASP A 16 -7.91 -16.95 -5.68
CA ASP A 16 -8.08 -15.88 -4.69
C ASP A 16 -7.65 -16.33 -3.29
N LYS A 17 -7.93 -17.58 -2.94
CA LYS A 17 -7.50 -18.16 -1.66
C LYS A 17 -5.98 -18.29 -1.58
N ILE A 18 -5.33 -18.74 -2.67
CA ILE A 18 -3.88 -18.80 -2.78
C ILE A 18 -3.28 -17.40 -2.62
N LEU A 19 -3.80 -16.42 -3.36
CA LEU A 19 -3.32 -15.05 -3.34
C LEU A 19 -3.39 -14.46 -1.94
N ARG A 20 -4.56 -14.51 -1.29
CA ARG A 20 -4.74 -13.98 0.08
C ARG A 20 -3.81 -14.66 1.08
N THR A 21 -3.63 -15.97 1.00
CA THR A 21 -2.76 -16.71 1.91
C THR A 21 -1.29 -16.34 1.70
N ALA A 22 -0.83 -16.30 0.45
CA ALA A 22 0.54 -15.95 0.12
C ALA A 22 0.90 -14.54 0.57
N ILE A 23 0.04 -13.55 0.27
CA ILE A 23 0.28 -12.16 0.65
C ILE A 23 0.30 -11.99 2.16
N ARG A 24 -0.59 -12.65 2.90
CA ARG A 24 -0.55 -12.67 4.37
C ARG A 24 0.77 -13.22 4.91
N LEU A 25 1.27 -14.31 4.34
CA LEU A 25 2.55 -14.90 4.75
C LEU A 25 3.73 -13.98 4.39
N PHE A 26 3.76 -13.42 3.17
CA PHE A 26 4.80 -12.48 2.74
C PHE A 26 4.83 -11.23 3.63
N LYS A 27 3.67 -10.63 3.89
CA LYS A 27 3.56 -9.46 4.77
C LYS A 27 4.04 -9.75 6.19
N LYS A 28 3.74 -10.95 6.72
CA LYS A 28 4.10 -11.32 8.08
C LYS A 28 5.58 -11.68 8.25
N HIS A 29 6.15 -12.43 7.29
CA HIS A 29 7.46 -13.07 7.46
C HIS A 29 8.53 -12.55 6.50
N GLY A 30 8.21 -11.61 5.61
CA GLY A 30 9.05 -11.23 4.48
C GLY A 30 8.88 -12.19 3.28
N VAL A 31 9.28 -11.72 2.11
CA VAL A 31 9.08 -12.49 0.86
C VAL A 31 10.12 -13.61 0.73
N LYS A 32 11.38 -13.36 1.12
CA LYS A 32 12.48 -14.34 0.98
C LYS A 32 12.25 -15.60 1.78
N SER A 33 11.81 -15.47 3.02
CA SER A 33 11.65 -16.59 3.95
C SER A 33 10.51 -17.55 3.57
N VAL A 34 9.47 -17.04 2.89
CA VAL A 34 8.29 -17.85 2.50
C VAL A 34 8.55 -18.56 1.17
N LYS A 35 8.43 -19.89 1.17
CA LYS A 35 8.54 -20.74 -0.03
C LYS A 35 7.16 -21.05 -0.60
N MET A 36 7.10 -21.43 -1.89
CA MET A 36 5.85 -21.93 -2.50
C MET A 36 5.30 -23.15 -1.76
N ASP A 37 6.19 -23.99 -1.22
CA ASP A 37 5.83 -25.15 -0.40
C ASP A 37 5.09 -24.78 0.88
N ASP A 38 5.50 -23.71 1.54
CA ASP A 38 4.85 -23.24 2.77
C ASP A 38 3.41 -22.81 2.48
N ILE A 39 3.19 -22.17 1.33
CA ILE A 39 1.87 -21.73 0.88
C ILE A 39 0.98 -22.94 0.58
N SER A 40 1.49 -23.93 -0.16
CA SER A 40 0.73 -25.15 -0.48
C SER A 40 0.37 -25.96 0.77
N ASN A 41 1.29 -26.04 1.73
CA ASN A 41 1.07 -26.73 3.02
C ASN A 41 -0.02 -26.03 3.85
N VAL A 42 0.03 -24.70 3.98
CA VAL A 42 -0.99 -23.93 4.72
C VAL A 42 -2.38 -24.10 4.11
N LEU A 43 -2.44 -24.22 2.78
CA LEU A 43 -3.70 -24.38 2.05
C LEU A 43 -4.19 -25.84 1.96
N ALA A 44 -3.37 -26.80 2.37
CA ALA A 44 -3.61 -28.23 2.19
C ALA A 44 -3.89 -28.61 0.73
N ILE A 45 -3.14 -28.00 -0.20
CA ILE A 45 -3.20 -28.31 -1.65
C ILE A 45 -1.87 -28.92 -2.11
N SER A 46 -1.90 -29.62 -3.26
CA SER A 46 -0.67 -30.13 -3.85
C SER A 46 0.19 -28.97 -4.40
N LYS A 47 1.52 -29.13 -4.36
CA LYS A 47 2.46 -28.21 -5.04
C LYS A 47 2.09 -28.04 -6.52
N ARG A 48 1.75 -29.14 -7.20
CA ARG A 48 1.33 -29.12 -8.60
C ARG A 48 0.14 -28.16 -8.81
N THR A 49 -0.89 -28.24 -7.96
CA THR A 49 -2.05 -27.36 -8.03
C THR A 49 -1.68 -25.90 -7.86
N LEU A 50 -0.74 -25.60 -6.95
CA LEU A 50 -0.26 -24.23 -6.75
C LEU A 50 0.47 -23.71 -8.00
N TYR A 51 1.39 -24.51 -8.58
CA TYR A 51 2.14 -24.13 -9.78
C TYR A 51 1.30 -24.10 -11.06
N GLU A 52 0.17 -24.80 -11.13
CA GLU A 52 -0.81 -24.68 -12.22
C GLU A 52 -1.58 -23.34 -12.22
N ILE A 53 -1.56 -22.62 -11.09
CA ILE A 53 -2.26 -21.33 -10.91
C ILE A 53 -1.31 -20.14 -10.93
N TYR A 54 -0.13 -20.29 -10.34
CA TYR A 54 0.94 -19.28 -10.31
C TYR A 54 2.27 -19.94 -10.62
N ASP A 55 2.91 -19.58 -11.73
CA ASP A 55 4.12 -20.21 -12.22
C ASP A 55 5.30 -20.13 -11.24
N ASN A 56 5.37 -19.04 -10.46
CA ASN A 56 6.43 -18.81 -9.50
C ASN A 56 6.03 -17.79 -8.41
N LYS A 57 6.92 -17.66 -7.43
CA LYS A 57 6.72 -16.75 -6.29
C LYS A 57 6.65 -15.27 -6.70
N GLU A 58 7.42 -14.84 -7.71
CA GLU A 58 7.42 -13.46 -8.17
C GLU A 58 6.09 -13.09 -8.83
N GLU A 59 5.51 -13.99 -9.62
CA GLU A 59 4.19 -13.78 -10.20
C GLU A 59 3.11 -13.67 -9.14
N LEU A 60 3.15 -14.55 -8.14
CA LEU A 60 2.22 -14.52 -7.01
C LEU A 60 2.37 -13.23 -6.19
N LEU A 61 3.60 -12.79 -5.94
CA LEU A 61 3.88 -11.52 -5.28
C LEU A 61 3.35 -10.34 -6.09
N LEU A 62 3.61 -10.30 -7.40
CA LEU A 62 3.12 -9.25 -8.30
C LEU A 62 1.60 -9.17 -8.30
N ALA A 63 0.92 -10.32 -8.38
CA ALA A 63 -0.54 -10.36 -8.31
C ALA A 63 -1.06 -9.80 -6.98
N GLY A 64 -0.34 -10.07 -5.88
CA GLY A 64 -0.68 -9.54 -4.56
C GLY A 64 -0.48 -8.03 -4.45
N VAL A 65 0.64 -7.51 -4.93
CA VAL A 65 0.91 -6.06 -4.93
C VAL A 65 -0.12 -5.32 -5.76
N ARG A 66 -0.50 -5.85 -6.94
CA ARG A 66 -1.58 -5.29 -7.78
C ARG A 66 -2.91 -5.24 -7.04
N ASN A 67 -3.28 -6.36 -6.40
CA ASN A 67 -4.54 -6.44 -5.65
C ASN A 67 -4.55 -5.46 -4.46
N ASP A 68 -3.46 -5.34 -3.72
CA ASP A 68 -3.34 -4.40 -2.61
C ASP A 68 -3.49 -2.94 -3.07
N GLN A 69 -2.81 -2.56 -4.15
CA GLN A 69 -2.92 -1.21 -4.72
C GLN A 69 -4.35 -0.89 -5.19
N MET A 70 -4.98 -1.85 -5.89
CA MET A 70 -6.36 -1.68 -6.34
C MET A 70 -7.34 -1.52 -5.17
N ASN A 71 -7.20 -2.36 -4.14
CA ASN A 71 -8.06 -2.29 -2.95
C ASN A 71 -7.89 -0.96 -2.20
N LYS A 72 -6.65 -0.49 -2.02
CA LYS A 72 -6.37 0.81 -1.39
C LYS A 72 -6.98 1.97 -2.18
N ARG A 73 -6.80 1.96 -3.48
CA ARG A 73 -7.40 2.97 -4.37
C ARG A 73 -8.91 2.99 -4.23
N GLN A 74 -9.57 1.82 -4.33
CA GLN A 74 -11.03 1.72 -4.18
C GLN A 74 -11.52 2.19 -2.81
N GLN A 75 -10.80 1.87 -1.72
CA GLN A 75 -11.15 2.32 -0.37
C GLN A 75 -11.05 3.84 -0.26
N MET A 76 -9.98 4.45 -0.79
CA MET A 76 -9.81 5.89 -0.77
C MET A 76 -10.85 6.62 -1.64
N GLU A 77 -11.11 6.12 -2.85
CA GLU A 77 -12.15 6.66 -3.74
C GLU A 77 -13.54 6.56 -3.08
N ALA A 78 -13.85 5.40 -2.46
CA ALA A 78 -15.11 5.22 -1.75
C ALA A 78 -15.25 6.15 -0.55
N PHE A 79 -14.18 6.41 0.19
CA PHE A 79 -14.18 7.36 1.30
C PHE A 79 -14.38 8.79 0.78
N ALA A 80 -13.60 9.20 -0.21
CA ALA A 80 -13.68 10.56 -0.77
C ALA A 80 -15.03 10.88 -1.41
N THR A 81 -15.74 9.88 -1.98
CA THR A 81 -17.01 10.07 -2.70
C THR A 81 -18.27 9.86 -1.85
N LYS A 82 -18.20 9.06 -0.78
CA LYS A 82 -19.39 8.71 0.04
C LYS A 82 -19.77 9.73 1.11
N GLY A 83 -18.91 10.70 1.40
CA GLY A 83 -19.11 11.72 2.41
C GLY A 83 -18.77 13.10 1.85
N ASN A 84 -19.20 14.14 2.58
CA ASN A 84 -18.77 15.50 2.28
C ASN A 84 -17.45 15.78 3.01
N HIS A 85 -16.42 14.94 2.71
CA HIS A 85 -15.11 15.02 3.35
C HIS A 85 -14.26 16.11 2.70
N ASN A 86 -13.61 16.91 3.53
CA ASN A 86 -12.59 17.86 3.06
C ASN A 86 -11.24 17.14 2.83
N GLU A 87 -10.30 17.85 2.21
CA GLU A 87 -9.00 17.26 1.85
C GLU A 87 -8.17 16.87 3.08
N ILE A 88 -8.37 17.53 4.22
CA ILE A 88 -7.68 17.14 5.47
C ILE A 88 -8.22 15.81 5.99
N GLU A 89 -9.53 15.58 5.93
CA GLU A 89 -10.16 14.32 6.35
C GLU A 89 -9.74 13.15 5.41
N VAL A 90 -9.71 13.39 4.10
CA VAL A 90 -9.25 12.40 3.11
C VAL A 90 -7.78 12.04 3.35
N MET A 91 -6.94 13.03 3.63
CA MET A 91 -5.53 12.81 3.93
C MET A 91 -5.34 12.08 5.27
N ALA A 92 -6.10 12.43 6.31
CA ALA A 92 -6.08 11.72 7.59
C ALA A 92 -6.48 10.25 7.44
N GLN A 93 -7.49 9.95 6.61
CA GLN A 93 -7.88 8.58 6.28
C GLN A 93 -6.74 7.82 5.57
N PHE A 94 -6.04 8.46 4.64
CA PHE A 94 -4.87 7.85 4.00
C PHE A 94 -3.77 7.54 5.02
N VAL A 95 -3.44 8.49 5.90
CA VAL A 95 -2.45 8.27 6.97
C VAL A 95 -2.86 7.12 7.87
N LYS A 96 -4.13 7.05 8.28
CA LYS A 96 -4.66 5.95 9.09
C LYS A 96 -4.46 4.59 8.42
N MET A 97 -4.80 4.47 7.14
CA MET A 97 -4.59 3.24 6.37
C MET A 97 -3.11 2.84 6.29
N GLN A 98 -2.22 3.81 6.10
CA GLN A 98 -0.78 3.54 6.10
C GLN A 98 -0.28 3.08 7.47
N MET A 99 -0.77 3.66 8.56
CA MET A 99 -0.44 3.23 9.93
C MET A 99 -0.93 1.81 10.21
N GLU A 100 -2.14 1.44 9.77
CA GLU A 100 -2.67 0.09 9.89
C GLU A 100 -1.80 -0.93 9.15
N ASP A 101 -1.33 -0.59 7.94
CA ASP A 101 -0.38 -1.42 7.18
C ASP A 101 0.94 -1.59 7.94
N LEU A 102 1.53 -0.51 8.44
CA LEU A 102 2.80 -0.55 9.19
C LEU A 102 2.69 -1.36 10.49
N ASN A 103 1.50 -1.43 11.10
CA ASN A 103 1.24 -2.27 12.27
C ASN A 103 1.18 -3.77 11.95
N ASN A 104 0.78 -4.12 10.73
CA ASN A 104 0.47 -5.49 10.34
C ASN A 104 1.48 -6.11 9.38
N ILE A 105 2.41 -5.30 8.84
CA ILE A 105 3.35 -5.73 7.80
C ILE A 105 4.78 -5.64 8.33
N SER A 106 5.52 -6.76 8.24
CA SER A 106 6.94 -6.78 8.59
C SER A 106 7.75 -5.80 7.71
N PRO A 107 8.67 -5.03 8.28
CA PRO A 107 9.61 -4.20 7.50
C PRO A 107 10.38 -4.99 6.42
N LEU A 108 10.61 -6.29 6.66
CA LEU A 108 11.25 -7.18 5.68
C LEU A 108 10.44 -7.28 4.37
N TYR A 109 9.12 -7.24 4.45
CA TYR A 109 8.29 -7.26 3.25
C TYR A 109 8.60 -6.06 2.34
N PHE A 110 8.67 -4.86 2.91
CA PHE A 110 8.96 -3.63 2.16
C PHE A 110 10.38 -3.63 1.60
N SER A 111 11.38 -4.02 2.38
CA SER A 111 12.78 -4.05 1.93
C SER A 111 13.06 -5.13 0.88
N GLU A 112 12.30 -6.21 0.88
CA GLU A 112 12.51 -7.34 -0.05
C GLU A 112 11.73 -7.22 -1.37
N ILE A 113 10.64 -6.45 -1.43
CA ILE A 113 9.87 -6.20 -2.68
C ILE A 113 10.78 -5.66 -3.78
N GLY A 114 11.70 -4.77 -3.46
CA GLY A 114 12.66 -4.17 -4.40
C GLY A 114 13.61 -5.16 -5.08
N LEU A 115 13.67 -6.41 -4.64
CA LEU A 115 14.49 -7.47 -5.24
C LEU A 115 13.79 -8.19 -6.40
N TYR A 116 12.50 -7.97 -6.60
CA TYR A 116 11.67 -8.63 -7.62
C TYR A 116 11.42 -7.68 -8.77
N LYS A 117 12.14 -7.89 -9.88
CA LYS A 117 12.16 -6.95 -11.02
C LYS A 117 10.78 -6.64 -11.59
N ARG A 118 9.91 -7.65 -11.75
CA ARG A 118 8.56 -7.47 -12.29
C ARG A 118 7.68 -6.63 -11.35
N VAL A 119 7.88 -6.77 -10.04
CA VAL A 119 7.16 -5.95 -9.05
C VAL A 119 7.65 -4.51 -9.09
N VAL A 120 8.97 -4.29 -9.15
CA VAL A 120 9.57 -2.96 -9.29
C VAL A 120 9.09 -2.27 -10.57
N SER A 121 9.14 -2.95 -11.73
CA SER A 121 8.62 -2.40 -13.00
C SER A 121 7.16 -1.98 -12.89
N PHE A 122 6.31 -2.85 -12.31
CA PHE A 122 4.90 -2.53 -12.10
C PHE A 122 4.70 -1.28 -11.22
N ILE A 123 5.43 -1.16 -10.11
CA ILE A 123 5.36 0.01 -9.22
C ILE A 123 5.80 1.27 -9.98
N GLN A 124 6.89 1.19 -10.74
CA GLN A 124 7.40 2.33 -11.52
C GLN A 124 6.43 2.77 -12.63
N GLU A 125 5.84 1.83 -13.37
CA GLU A 125 4.86 2.11 -14.43
C GLU A 125 3.63 2.87 -13.89
N HIS A 126 3.20 2.56 -12.67
CA HIS A 126 2.02 3.18 -12.05
C HIS A 126 2.34 4.45 -11.25
N LYS A 127 3.63 4.70 -10.97
CA LYS A 127 4.06 5.85 -10.15
C LYS A 127 3.66 7.19 -10.77
N ALA A 128 3.81 7.34 -12.08
CA ALA A 128 3.46 8.58 -12.78
C ALA A 128 1.94 8.87 -12.77
N GLU A 129 1.12 7.83 -12.85
CA GLU A 129 -0.33 7.97 -12.75
C GLU A 129 -0.74 8.36 -11.32
N GLN A 130 -0.23 7.64 -10.32
CA GLN A 130 -0.48 7.95 -8.91
C GLN A 130 -0.07 9.40 -8.57
N ARG A 131 1.10 9.84 -9.06
CA ARG A 131 1.59 11.21 -8.84
C ARG A 131 0.62 12.26 -9.38
N ARG A 132 0.07 12.05 -10.57
CA ARG A 132 -0.93 12.97 -11.13
C ARG A 132 -2.18 13.08 -10.26
N TYR A 133 -2.68 11.96 -9.72
CA TYR A 133 -3.82 11.98 -8.80
C TYR A 133 -3.51 12.71 -7.49
N ILE A 134 -2.33 12.47 -6.92
CA ILE A 134 -1.89 13.14 -5.68
C ILE A 134 -1.79 14.64 -5.92
N LEU A 135 -1.17 15.09 -7.01
CA LEU A 135 -1.03 16.50 -7.33
C LEU A 135 -2.36 17.19 -7.59
N ALA A 136 -3.29 16.53 -8.29
CA ALA A 136 -4.64 17.05 -8.50
C ALA A 136 -5.40 17.20 -7.18
N PHE A 137 -5.31 16.23 -6.29
CA PHE A 137 -5.87 16.29 -4.95
C PHE A 137 -5.27 17.44 -4.11
N ILE A 138 -3.95 17.59 -4.13
CA ILE A 138 -3.26 18.67 -3.44
C ILE A 138 -3.69 20.04 -4.00
N GLN A 139 -3.80 20.17 -5.32
CA GLN A 139 -4.24 21.39 -5.96
C GLN A 139 -5.64 21.81 -5.50
N GLN A 140 -6.58 20.87 -5.38
CA GLN A 140 -7.91 21.14 -4.81
C GLN A 140 -7.80 21.64 -3.36
N GLY A 141 -6.95 21.03 -2.54
CA GLY A 141 -6.74 21.48 -1.16
C GLY A 141 -6.10 22.87 -1.08
N VAL A 142 -5.26 23.26 -2.03
CA VAL A 142 -4.75 24.64 -2.16
C VAL A 142 -5.89 25.61 -2.52
N GLU A 143 -6.73 25.26 -3.49
CA GLU A 143 -7.87 26.09 -3.92
C GLU A 143 -8.91 26.27 -2.79
N HIS A 144 -9.13 25.25 -1.99
CA HIS A 144 -10.00 25.30 -0.80
C HIS A 144 -9.32 25.93 0.42
N GLY A 145 -8.03 26.27 0.30
CA GLY A 145 -7.27 26.98 1.33
C GLY A 145 -6.83 26.11 2.51
N TYR A 146 -6.76 24.80 2.36
CA TYR A 146 -6.24 23.87 3.39
C TYR A 146 -4.74 23.68 3.28
N PHE A 147 -4.18 23.71 2.06
CA PHE A 147 -2.75 23.56 1.80
C PHE A 147 -2.12 24.88 1.34
N MET A 148 -0.84 25.03 1.65
CA MET A 148 -0.11 26.27 1.38
C MET A 148 0.09 26.49 -0.12
N PRO A 149 -0.27 27.67 -0.67
CA PRO A 149 0.05 28.01 -2.03
C PRO A 149 1.57 28.26 -2.20
N GLY A 150 2.07 28.09 -3.43
CA GLY A 150 3.44 28.44 -3.79
C GLY A 150 4.51 27.40 -3.46
N LEU A 151 4.15 26.26 -2.85
CA LEU A 151 5.03 25.12 -2.71
C LEU A 151 5.09 24.32 -4.02
N ASN A 152 6.28 23.83 -4.35
CA ASN A 152 6.42 22.82 -5.38
C ASN A 152 6.16 21.43 -4.79
N TYR A 153 4.91 20.97 -4.92
CA TYR A 153 4.48 19.70 -4.36
C TYR A 153 5.10 18.46 -5.03
N ASP A 154 5.66 18.59 -6.24
CA ASP A 154 6.47 17.54 -6.83
C ASP A 154 7.73 17.27 -6.00
N ILE A 155 8.40 18.34 -5.54
CA ILE A 155 9.56 18.21 -4.65
C ILE A 155 9.15 17.61 -3.30
N VAL A 156 8.01 18.01 -2.73
CA VAL A 156 7.51 17.46 -1.46
C VAL A 156 7.26 15.96 -1.55
N ILE A 157 6.68 15.49 -2.67
CA ILE A 157 6.47 14.06 -2.93
C ILE A 157 7.80 13.32 -3.03
N ASP A 158 8.77 13.85 -3.79
CA ASP A 158 10.09 13.23 -3.94
C ASP A 158 10.86 13.18 -2.61
N MET A 159 10.74 14.20 -1.77
CA MET A 159 11.30 14.19 -0.41
C MET A 159 10.66 13.08 0.43
N GLY A 160 9.34 12.88 0.31
CA GLY A 160 8.62 11.80 0.99
C GLY A 160 9.13 10.41 0.60
N ASP A 161 9.27 10.16 -0.69
CA ASP A 161 9.87 8.94 -1.22
C ASP A 161 11.30 8.74 -0.70
N GLY A 162 12.10 9.81 -0.67
CA GLY A 162 13.46 9.80 -0.17
C GLY A 162 13.57 9.42 1.32
N VAL A 163 12.66 9.92 2.15
CA VAL A 163 12.62 9.56 3.58
C VAL A 163 12.32 8.07 3.76
N MET A 164 11.34 7.53 3.04
CA MET A 164 11.01 6.09 3.13
C MET A 164 12.15 5.21 2.63
N ASN A 165 12.80 5.58 1.53
CA ASN A 165 13.99 4.88 1.04
C ASN A 165 15.13 4.88 2.10
N TYR A 166 15.41 6.03 2.70
CA TYR A 166 16.39 6.15 3.77
C TYR A 166 16.07 5.22 4.95
N VAL A 167 14.82 5.20 5.40
CA VAL A 167 14.38 4.31 6.50
C VAL A 167 14.65 2.84 6.18
N MET A 168 14.38 2.42 4.92
CA MET A 168 14.58 1.03 4.51
C MET A 168 16.06 0.67 4.28
N GLU A 169 16.83 1.54 3.64
CA GLU A 169 18.25 1.34 3.33
C GLU A 169 19.12 1.31 4.58
N THR A 170 18.87 2.24 5.51
CA THR A 170 19.63 2.32 6.78
C THR A 170 19.10 1.39 7.86
N LYS A 171 17.98 0.70 7.58
CA LYS A 171 17.26 -0.13 8.56
C LYS A 171 16.93 0.62 9.85
N LEU A 172 16.51 1.88 9.72
CA LEU A 172 16.18 2.71 10.88
C LEU A 172 15.09 2.04 11.77
N TYR A 173 14.25 1.19 11.18
CA TYR A 173 13.25 0.39 11.88
C TYR A 173 13.82 -0.68 12.84
N GLU A 174 15.13 -0.97 12.80
CA GLU A 174 15.81 -1.80 13.82
C GLU A 174 16.09 -1.01 15.10
N ARG A 175 16.11 0.33 15.04
CA ARG A 175 16.38 1.25 16.17
C ARG A 175 15.12 1.86 16.77
N TYR A 176 14.11 2.11 15.93
CA TYR A 176 12.84 2.74 16.31
C TYR A 176 11.68 1.97 15.67
N PRO A 177 10.52 1.83 16.35
CA PRO A 177 9.33 1.26 15.74
C PRO A 177 8.97 2.01 14.44
N ILE A 178 8.73 1.26 13.37
CA ILE A 178 8.44 1.87 12.06
C ILE A 178 7.22 2.80 12.10
N GLN A 179 6.26 2.50 12.98
CA GLN A 179 5.08 3.31 13.22
C GLN A 179 5.44 4.68 13.81
N GLU A 180 6.37 4.69 14.76
CA GLU A 180 6.86 5.93 15.38
C GLU A 180 7.61 6.80 14.38
N ILE A 181 8.47 6.18 13.55
CA ILE A 181 9.16 6.88 12.46
C ILE A 181 8.14 7.55 11.54
N PHE A 182 7.15 6.79 11.06
CA PHE A 182 6.14 7.28 10.13
C PHE A 182 5.25 8.37 10.77
N GLN A 183 4.81 8.17 12.01
CA GLN A 183 3.98 9.13 12.73
C GLN A 183 4.70 10.47 12.92
N ASN A 184 5.96 10.45 13.35
CA ASN A 184 6.75 11.68 13.50
C ASN A 184 6.96 12.37 12.16
N TYR A 185 7.35 11.62 11.13
CA TYR A 185 7.52 12.15 9.78
C TYR A 185 6.26 12.82 9.24
N VAL A 186 5.13 12.13 9.29
CA VAL A 186 3.84 12.65 8.80
C VAL A 186 3.40 13.87 9.60
N SER A 187 3.56 13.87 10.93
CA SER A 187 3.18 14.99 11.78
C SER A 187 3.94 16.26 11.44
N VAL A 188 5.26 16.15 11.17
CA VAL A 188 6.08 17.29 10.75
C VAL A 188 5.70 17.75 9.35
N LEU A 189 5.55 16.80 8.40
CA LEU A 189 5.23 17.11 7.02
C LEU A 189 3.87 17.80 6.89
N MET A 190 2.82 17.25 7.53
CA MET A 190 1.48 17.81 7.48
C MET A 190 1.43 19.23 8.03
N ARG A 191 2.09 19.49 9.14
CA ARG A 191 2.20 20.85 9.70
C ARG A 191 2.94 21.80 8.78
N GLY A 192 3.91 21.29 8.01
CA GLY A 192 4.75 22.09 7.11
C GLY A 192 4.06 22.55 5.85
N TYR A 193 2.99 21.88 5.39
CA TYR A 193 2.28 22.28 4.17
C TYR A 193 0.80 22.67 4.37
N CYS A 194 0.25 22.52 5.58
CA CYS A 194 -1.08 23.02 5.90
C CYS A 194 -1.06 24.51 6.19
N THR A 195 -2.11 25.21 5.76
CA THR A 195 -2.42 26.58 6.22
C THR A 195 -2.96 26.53 7.65
N ASP A 196 -3.16 27.70 8.28
CA ASP A 196 -3.83 27.78 9.59
C ASP A 196 -5.22 27.13 9.56
N LYS A 197 -5.98 27.34 8.46
CA LYS A 197 -7.27 26.65 8.23
C LYS A 197 -7.11 25.13 8.21
N GLY A 198 -6.10 24.62 7.48
CA GLY A 198 -5.81 23.19 7.43
C GLY A 198 -5.38 22.63 8.79
N ILE A 199 -4.59 23.35 9.55
CA ILE A 199 -4.18 22.96 10.92
C ILE A 199 -5.38 22.87 11.87
N VAL A 200 -6.32 23.80 11.78
CA VAL A 200 -7.57 23.76 12.61
C VAL A 200 -8.39 22.51 12.29
N GLU A 201 -8.55 22.15 11.01
CA GLU A 201 -9.24 20.91 10.64
C GLU A 201 -8.46 19.66 11.09
N LEU A 202 -7.13 19.67 10.95
CA LEU A 202 -6.28 18.57 11.40
C LEU A 202 -6.42 18.30 12.91
N GLN A 203 -6.48 19.35 13.74
CA GLN A 203 -6.63 19.25 15.19
C GLN A 203 -7.98 18.65 15.64
N LYS A 204 -9.00 18.65 14.78
CA LYS A 204 -10.28 17.99 15.07
C LYS A 204 -10.22 16.47 14.93
N LEU A 205 -9.20 15.96 14.24
CA LEU A 205 -9.06 14.54 13.88
C LEU A 205 -8.09 13.78 14.79
N PHE A 206 -7.25 14.51 15.53
CA PHE A 206 -6.22 14.01 16.44
C PHE A 206 -6.26 14.75 17.77
#